data_b6389c0d79e664b12f25b0c4ddde968e
#
_entry.id   b6389c0d79e664b12f25b0c4ddde968e
#
_cell.length_a   1.000
_cell.length_b   1.000
_cell.length_c   1.000
_cell.angle_alpha   90.00
_cell.angle_beta   90.00
_cell.angle_gamma   90.00
#
_symmetry.space_group_name_H-M   'P 1'
#
loop_
_entity.id
_entity.type
_entity.pdbx_description
1 polymer ?
#
loop_
_entity_poly.entity_id
_entity_poly.type
_entity_poly.pdbx_seq_one_letter_code
_entity_poly.pdbx_strand_id
1 'polypeptide(L)'
;MEHTPTPRDPRPYDIRERLFLFACDVVRASLKLHTHGRITAGLSTQLVDAAVSAAANAEEADDGSSRRDFLAKERICLRELKEARLRLRVLRSTNLLGPGGEALVQESGELVRIVSTIIRNAAGPAS
;
A
#
# COMPACT_ATOMS: atom_id res chain seq x y z
N MET A 1 1.90 -18.27 -9.63
CA MET A 1 1.48 -18.76 -8.33
C MET A 1 0.68 -17.72 -7.60
N GLU A 2 -0.43 -18.11 -7.06
CA GLU A 2 -1.28 -17.17 -6.39
C GLU A 2 -0.78 -16.82 -5.01
N HIS A 3 -0.82 -15.55 -4.72
CA HIS A 3 -0.54 -15.09 -3.38
C HIS A 3 -1.74 -15.39 -2.50
N THR A 4 -1.52 -16.14 -1.45
CA THR A 4 -2.54 -16.40 -0.44
C THR A 4 -2.05 -15.78 0.85
N PRO A 5 -2.65 -14.68 1.28
CA PRO A 5 -2.21 -14.07 2.53
C PRO A 5 -2.52 -15.01 3.69
N THR A 6 -1.52 -15.26 4.51
CA THR A 6 -1.72 -16.01 5.74
C THR A 6 -1.51 -15.08 6.91
N PRO A 7 -2.33 -15.20 7.97
CA PRO A 7 -2.21 -14.31 9.12
C PRO A 7 -0.89 -14.43 9.85
N ARG A 8 -0.12 -15.44 9.53
CA ARG A 8 1.12 -15.70 10.20
C ARG A 8 2.22 -16.01 9.26
N ASP A 9 2.30 -15.23 8.23
CA ASP A 9 3.40 -15.37 7.33
C ASP A 9 4.68 -15.06 8.11
N PRO A 10 5.54 -16.05 8.32
CA PRO A 10 6.75 -15.82 9.09
C PRO A 10 7.83 -15.12 8.30
N ARG A 11 7.53 -14.71 7.08
CA ARG A 11 8.56 -14.02 6.32
C ARG A 11 8.99 -12.79 7.10
N PRO A 12 10.26 -12.70 7.40
CA PRO A 12 10.76 -11.45 7.93
C PRO A 12 10.59 -10.46 6.81
N TYR A 13 9.83 -9.74 6.94
CA TYR A 13 9.41 -8.56 6.45
C TYR A 13 10.27 -7.90 5.45
N ASP A 14 10.34 -8.41 4.30
CA ASP A 14 10.68 -7.61 3.17
C ASP A 14 9.46 -6.74 2.91
N ILE A 15 9.49 -5.53 3.41
CA ILE A 15 8.41 -4.59 3.24
C ILE A 15 8.15 -4.34 1.75
N ARG A 16 9.20 -4.39 0.92
CA ARG A 16 9.03 -4.21 -0.51
C ARG A 16 8.19 -5.32 -1.11
N GLU A 17 8.43 -6.56 -0.68
CA GLU A 17 7.63 -7.68 -1.16
C GLU A 17 6.18 -7.57 -0.70
N ARG A 18 5.94 -7.16 0.55
CA ARG A 18 4.58 -6.95 1.04
C ARG A 18 3.86 -5.85 0.26
N LEU A 19 4.56 -4.76 -0.03
CA LEU A 19 3.97 -3.68 -0.83
C LEU A 19 3.67 -4.13 -2.25
N PHE A 20 4.55 -4.91 -2.84
CA PHE A 20 4.32 -5.48 -4.16
C PHE A 20 3.05 -6.36 -4.16
N LEU A 21 2.95 -7.26 -3.20
CA LEU A 21 1.79 -8.16 -3.10
C LEU A 21 0.50 -7.38 -2.83
N PHE A 22 0.58 -6.36 -1.99
CA PHE A 22 -0.55 -5.48 -1.74
C PHE A 22 -1.00 -4.79 -3.03
N ALA A 23 -0.07 -4.27 -3.82
CA ALA A 23 -0.40 -3.64 -5.09
C ALA A 23 -1.07 -4.64 -6.04
N CYS A 24 -0.60 -5.88 -6.08
CA CYS A 24 -1.23 -6.92 -6.90
C CYS A 24 -2.66 -7.18 -6.47
N ASP A 25 -2.89 -7.28 -5.16
CA ASP A 25 -4.23 -7.52 -4.62
C ASP A 25 -5.16 -6.35 -4.90
N VAL A 26 -4.64 -5.12 -4.81
CA VAL A 26 -5.39 -3.91 -5.17
C VAL A 26 -5.79 -3.94 -6.64
N VAL A 27 -4.88 -4.32 -7.53
CA VAL A 27 -5.20 -4.41 -8.96
C VAL A 27 -6.32 -5.42 -9.19
N ARG A 28 -6.23 -6.59 -8.56
CA ARG A 28 -7.27 -7.62 -8.72
C ARG A 28 -8.64 -7.13 -8.26
N ALA A 29 -8.69 -6.47 -7.11
CA ALA A 29 -9.94 -5.90 -6.60
C ALA A 29 -10.46 -4.82 -7.54
N SER A 30 -9.58 -3.99 -8.08
CA SER A 30 -9.94 -2.87 -8.93
C SER A 30 -10.48 -3.29 -10.29
N LEU A 31 -10.03 -4.43 -10.79
CA LEU A 31 -10.58 -4.95 -12.05
C LEU A 31 -12.09 -5.21 -11.94
N LYS A 32 -12.54 -5.68 -10.79
CA LYS A 32 -13.97 -5.88 -10.57
C LYS A 32 -14.70 -4.56 -10.38
N LEU A 33 -14.08 -3.62 -9.68
CA LEU A 33 -14.68 -2.32 -9.40
C LEU A 33 -14.85 -1.47 -10.65
N HIS A 34 -13.97 -1.64 -11.62
CA HIS A 34 -13.97 -0.82 -12.82
C HIS A 34 -15.30 -0.89 -13.60
N THR A 35 -16.04 -1.96 -13.45
CA THR A 35 -17.29 -2.17 -14.17
C THR A 35 -18.52 -1.60 -13.46
N HIS A 36 -18.35 -0.99 -12.29
CA HIS A 36 -19.48 -0.52 -11.46
C HIS A 36 -19.86 0.94 -11.69
N GLY A 37 -19.43 1.53 -12.79
CA GLY A 37 -19.79 2.90 -13.13
C GLY A 37 -18.61 3.85 -13.06
N ARG A 38 -18.86 5.07 -13.50
CA ARG A 38 -17.80 6.06 -13.67
C ARG A 38 -17.11 6.45 -12.36
N ILE A 39 -17.89 6.66 -11.30
CA ILE A 39 -17.33 7.09 -10.02
C ILE A 39 -16.46 5.98 -9.45
N THR A 40 -16.96 4.76 -9.46
CA THR A 40 -16.20 3.61 -8.94
C THR A 40 -14.97 3.33 -9.78
N ALA A 41 -15.08 3.47 -11.11
CA ALA A 41 -13.94 3.31 -12.01
C ALA A 41 -12.87 4.35 -11.71
N GLY A 42 -13.26 5.60 -11.47
CA GLY A 42 -12.31 6.67 -11.12
C GLY A 42 -11.59 6.40 -9.81
N LEU A 43 -12.34 5.99 -8.79
CA LEU A 43 -11.76 5.64 -7.49
C LEU A 43 -10.79 4.47 -7.61
N SER A 44 -11.16 3.44 -8.38
CA SER A 44 -10.31 2.27 -8.54
C SER A 44 -9.02 2.59 -9.27
N THR A 45 -9.06 3.47 -10.27
CA THR A 45 -7.87 3.91 -10.98
C THR A 45 -6.92 4.65 -10.04
N GLN A 46 -7.45 5.57 -9.23
CA GLN A 46 -6.65 6.30 -8.26
C GLN A 46 -6.07 5.38 -7.19
N LEU A 47 -6.83 4.37 -6.78
CA LEU A 47 -6.38 3.38 -5.81
C LEU A 47 -5.20 2.58 -6.36
N VAL A 48 -5.29 2.11 -7.59
CA VAL A 48 -4.21 1.38 -8.25
C VAL A 48 -2.97 2.27 -8.34
N ASP A 49 -3.14 3.50 -8.80
CA ASP A 49 -2.01 4.43 -8.93
C ASP A 49 -1.29 4.63 -7.60
N ALA A 50 -2.05 4.82 -6.52
CA ALA A 50 -1.47 5.03 -5.20
C ALA A 50 -0.74 3.78 -4.70
N ALA A 51 -1.35 2.61 -4.82
CA ALA A 51 -0.74 1.38 -4.34
C ALA A 51 0.54 1.03 -5.11
N VAL A 52 0.51 1.18 -6.42
CA VAL A 52 1.70 0.91 -7.27
C VAL A 52 2.80 1.93 -7.01
N SER A 53 2.42 3.21 -6.84
CA SER A 53 3.39 4.25 -6.53
C SER A 53 4.06 4.02 -5.18
N ALA A 54 3.30 3.57 -4.17
CA ALA A 54 3.88 3.25 -2.87
C ALA A 54 4.94 2.15 -3.01
N ALA A 55 4.62 1.10 -3.73
CA ALA A 55 5.55 -0.01 -3.94
C ALA A 55 6.80 0.46 -4.71
N ALA A 56 6.60 1.26 -5.75
CA ALA A 56 7.71 1.77 -6.56
C ALA A 56 8.66 2.63 -5.74
N ASN A 57 8.12 3.51 -4.90
CA ASN A 57 8.97 4.38 -4.08
C ASN A 57 9.74 3.60 -3.02
N ALA A 58 9.17 2.54 -2.47
CA ALA A 58 9.88 1.68 -1.54
C ALA A 58 11.05 0.96 -2.23
N GLU A 59 10.85 0.50 -3.47
CA GLU A 59 11.92 -0.10 -4.26
C GLU A 59 13.05 0.90 -4.51
N GLU A 60 12.69 2.12 -4.91
CA GLU A 60 13.67 3.16 -5.19
C GLU A 60 14.40 3.62 -3.94
N ALA A 61 13.73 3.62 -2.78
CA ALA A 61 14.35 3.99 -1.53
C ALA A 61 15.54 3.09 -1.22
N ASP A 62 15.41 1.82 -1.52
CA ASP A 62 16.45 0.84 -1.23
C ASP A 62 17.67 1.00 -2.12
N ASP A 63 17.48 1.62 -3.28
CA ASP A 63 18.57 1.92 -4.21
C ASP A 63 19.17 3.29 -3.94
N GLY A 64 18.69 3.98 -2.92
CA GLY A 64 19.12 5.33 -2.60
C GLY A 64 20.58 5.38 -2.20
N SER A 65 21.27 6.43 -2.63
CA SER A 65 22.68 6.60 -2.38
C SER A 65 22.96 7.18 -0.99
N SER A 66 21.95 7.65 -0.28
CA SER A 66 22.12 8.28 1.01
C SER A 66 20.90 8.08 1.88
N ARG A 67 21.08 8.32 3.18
CA ARG A 67 19.96 8.29 4.13
C ARG A 67 18.90 9.33 3.78
N ARG A 68 19.32 10.49 3.30
CA ARG A 68 18.42 11.55 2.90
C ARG A 68 17.52 11.10 1.75
N ASP A 69 18.12 10.46 0.74
CA ASP A 69 17.37 9.94 -0.41
C ASP A 69 16.43 8.83 0.00
N PHE A 70 16.90 7.93 0.86
CA PHE A 70 16.08 6.87 1.41
C PHE A 70 14.84 7.44 2.09
N LEU A 71 15.02 8.41 2.98
CA LEU A 71 13.92 9.03 3.72
C LEU A 71 12.95 9.75 2.79
N ALA A 72 13.48 10.44 1.78
CA ALA A 72 12.64 11.16 0.82
C ALA A 72 11.69 10.19 0.11
N LYS A 73 12.22 9.06 -0.36
CA LYS A 73 11.43 8.05 -1.07
C LYS A 73 10.44 7.33 -0.15
N GLU A 74 10.88 7.00 1.07
CA GLU A 74 9.99 6.34 2.02
C GLU A 74 8.85 7.26 2.45
N ARG A 75 9.07 8.56 2.54
CA ARG A 75 8.00 9.51 2.85
C ARG A 75 6.97 9.59 1.74
N ILE A 76 7.42 9.50 0.49
CA ILE A 76 6.50 9.44 -0.65
C ILE A 76 5.69 8.13 -0.58
N CYS A 77 6.38 7.02 -0.32
CA CYS A 77 5.73 5.72 -0.14
C CYS A 77 4.63 5.82 0.92
N LEU A 78 4.93 6.39 2.07
CA LEU A 78 3.96 6.52 3.15
C LEU A 78 2.76 7.37 2.73
N ARG A 79 3.00 8.48 2.05
CA ARG A 79 1.91 9.35 1.58
C ARG A 79 0.99 8.61 0.63
N GLU A 80 1.56 7.91 -0.35
CA GLU A 80 0.79 7.16 -1.34
C GLU A 80 0.01 6.01 -0.68
N LEU A 81 0.63 5.38 0.29
CA LEU A 81 0.00 4.29 1.03
C LEU A 81 -1.20 4.77 1.83
N LYS A 82 -1.10 5.95 2.45
CA LYS A 82 -2.22 6.56 3.17
C LYS A 82 -3.36 6.92 2.21
N GLU A 83 -3.02 7.38 1.01
CA GLU A 83 -4.04 7.68 0.00
C GLU A 83 -4.74 6.40 -0.47
N ALA A 84 -3.99 5.33 -0.68
CA ALA A 84 -4.58 4.04 -1.04
C ALA A 84 -5.51 3.55 0.08
N ARG A 85 -5.07 3.68 1.32
CA ARG A 85 -5.87 3.26 2.48
C ARG A 85 -7.17 4.07 2.58
N LEU A 86 -7.10 5.37 2.37
CA LEU A 86 -8.30 6.20 2.39
C LEU A 86 -9.31 5.74 1.34
N ARG A 87 -8.85 5.48 0.13
CA ARG A 87 -9.74 5.03 -0.94
C ARG A 87 -10.36 3.67 -0.64
N LEU A 88 -9.57 2.76 -0.09
CA LEU A 88 -10.10 1.46 0.35
C LEU A 88 -11.17 1.63 1.42
N ARG A 89 -10.96 2.52 2.37
CA ARG A 89 -11.93 2.79 3.42
C ARG A 89 -13.22 3.40 2.86
N VAL A 90 -13.09 4.29 1.90
CA VAL A 90 -14.27 4.89 1.23
C VAL A 90 -15.05 3.80 0.51
N LEU A 91 -14.36 2.96 -0.25
CA LEU A 91 -15.02 1.87 -0.98
C LEU A 91 -15.70 0.88 -0.02
N ARG A 92 -15.06 0.58 1.10
CA ARG A 92 -15.64 -0.31 2.10
C ARG A 92 -16.90 0.31 2.71
N SER A 93 -16.84 1.57 3.08
CA SER A 93 -17.95 2.26 3.75
C SER A 93 -19.15 2.46 2.83
N THR A 94 -18.94 2.43 1.53
CA THR A 94 -20.00 2.55 0.54
C THR A 94 -20.44 1.19 0.00
N ASN A 95 -19.97 0.12 0.61
CA ASN A 95 -20.31 -1.27 0.26
C ASN A 95 -19.92 -1.64 -1.18
N LEU A 96 -18.84 -1.05 -1.67
CA LEU A 96 -18.36 -1.33 -3.01
C LEU A 96 -17.22 -2.35 -3.04
N LEU A 97 -16.57 -2.61 -1.88
CA LEU A 97 -15.59 -3.69 -1.79
C LEU A 97 -16.31 -5.00 -1.54
N GLY A 98 -15.97 -5.99 -2.34
CA GLY A 98 -16.52 -7.32 -2.17
C GLY A 98 -15.75 -8.13 -1.14
N PRO A 99 -15.91 -9.46 -1.17
CA PRO A 99 -15.14 -10.36 -0.28
C PRO A 99 -13.65 -10.10 -0.42
N GLY A 100 -12.96 -10.07 0.70
CA GLY A 100 -11.53 -9.75 0.73
C GLY A 100 -11.21 -8.28 0.89
N GLY A 101 -12.19 -7.40 0.76
CA GLY A 101 -11.97 -5.97 0.93
C GLY A 101 -11.50 -5.60 2.33
N GLU A 102 -12.06 -6.25 3.35
CA GLU A 102 -11.64 -6.00 4.73
C GLU A 102 -10.17 -6.35 4.93
N ALA A 103 -9.71 -7.45 4.33
CA ALA A 103 -8.31 -7.84 4.43
C ALA A 103 -7.39 -6.78 3.80
N LEU A 104 -7.82 -6.18 2.69
CA LEU A 104 -7.05 -5.10 2.06
C LEU A 104 -6.97 -3.86 2.95
N VAL A 105 -8.09 -3.49 3.58
CA VAL A 105 -8.09 -2.35 4.49
C VAL A 105 -7.14 -2.60 5.66
N GLN A 106 -7.18 -3.80 6.24
CA GLN A 106 -6.30 -4.15 7.34
C GLN A 106 -4.84 -4.16 6.92
N GLU A 107 -4.54 -4.74 5.78
CA GLU A 107 -3.16 -4.78 5.28
C GLU A 107 -2.63 -3.36 5.04
N SER A 108 -3.43 -2.48 4.46
CA SER A 108 -3.01 -1.10 4.25
C SER A 108 -2.67 -0.41 5.57
N GLY A 109 -3.44 -0.67 6.62
CA GLY A 109 -3.18 -0.12 7.94
C GLY A 109 -1.87 -0.62 8.53
N GLU A 110 -1.59 -1.92 8.39
CA GLU A 110 -0.32 -2.48 8.86
C GLU A 110 0.86 -1.91 8.09
N LEU A 111 0.74 -1.82 6.78
CA LEU A 111 1.81 -1.28 5.94
C LEU A 111 2.11 0.18 6.30
N VAL A 112 1.08 0.98 6.56
CA VAL A 112 1.27 2.36 7.03
C VAL A 112 2.08 2.37 8.33
N ARG A 113 1.77 1.49 9.28
CA ARG A 113 2.49 1.44 10.55
C ARG A 113 3.94 1.02 10.34
N ILE A 114 4.18 0.02 9.50
CA ILE A 114 5.53 -0.48 9.25
C ILE A 114 6.39 0.60 8.60
N VAL A 115 5.88 1.23 7.54
CA VAL A 115 6.63 2.26 6.83
C VAL A 115 6.87 3.47 7.73
N SER A 116 5.88 3.86 8.54
CA SER A 116 6.06 4.94 9.51
C SER A 116 7.18 4.63 10.49
N THR A 117 7.26 3.38 10.95
CA THR A 117 8.31 2.95 11.87
C THR A 117 9.68 2.96 11.20
N ILE A 118 9.76 2.51 9.96
CA ILE A 118 11.00 2.55 9.17
C ILE A 118 11.51 3.98 9.06
N ILE A 119 10.62 4.91 8.73
CA ILE A 119 10.99 6.33 8.61
C ILE A 119 11.48 6.87 9.94
N ARG A 120 10.76 6.60 11.02
CA ARG A 120 11.10 7.08 12.34
C ARG A 120 12.48 6.57 12.78
N ASN A 121 12.74 5.28 12.55
CA ASN A 121 14.01 4.68 12.93
C ASN A 121 15.16 5.23 12.09
N ALA A 122 14.93 5.42 10.80
CA ALA A 122 15.97 5.93 9.90
C ALA A 122 16.25 7.42 10.13
N ALA A 123 15.24 8.19 10.55
CA ALA A 123 15.41 9.61 10.83
C ALA A 123 16.23 9.84 12.11
N GLY A 124 16.26 8.84 13.00
CA GLY A 124 16.97 8.96 14.25
C GLY A 124 16.18 9.71 15.31
N PRO A 125 16.78 9.90 16.49
CA PRO A 125 16.10 10.59 17.57
C PRO A 125 15.82 12.04 17.22
N ALA A 126 14.70 12.55 17.72
CA ALA A 126 14.38 13.96 17.59
C ALA A 126 15.39 14.75 18.41
N SER A 127 15.95 15.79 17.83
CA SER A 127 16.90 16.64 18.52
C SER A 127 16.20 17.83 19.13
#